data_29f2a176b5df4d967f84664d604a48c2
#
_entry.id   29f2a176b5df4d967f84664d604a48c2
#
_cell.length_a   1.000
_cell.length_b   1.000
_cell.length_c   1.000
_cell.angle_alpha   90.00
_cell.angle_beta   90.00
_cell.angle_gamma   90.00
#
_symmetry.space_group_name_H-M   'P 1'
#
loop_
_entity.id
_entity.type
_entity.pdbx_description
1 polymer ?
#
loop_
_entity_poly.entity_id
_entity_poly.type
_entity_poly.pdbx_seq_one_letter_code
_entity_poly.pdbx_strand_id
1 'polypeptide(L)'
;SDKSKSCVLISTSLVEAGVDLDFNSVYRQVAGVDSVIQAAGRCNREGIEKKENSKVYIFDINGMKTVPGQSLQSSITKGLLQDYHDISNLECITEYFKRLYHFRENDLDKKNIIGEFKDWKYNFETVSEKFHLIEENTRIVFIPIEQEAKDLLFEIKNQGYGKARMRKASQYCVQIYNQ
;
A
#
# COMPACT_ATOMS: atom_id res chain seq x y z
N SER A 1 -19.11 7.12 -16.19
CA SER A 1 -18.19 6.52 -17.19
C SER A 1 -19.02 5.89 -18.30
N ASP A 2 -18.59 6.08 -19.54
CA ASP A 2 -19.24 5.51 -20.72
C ASP A 2 -18.97 3.98 -20.74
N LYS A 3 -19.97 3.20 -20.30
CA LYS A 3 -19.88 1.72 -20.23
C LYS A 3 -19.85 1.03 -21.61
N SER A 4 -19.98 1.80 -22.71
CA SER A 4 -19.92 1.25 -24.08
C SER A 4 -18.49 0.97 -24.56
N LYS A 5 -17.45 1.46 -23.86
CA LYS A 5 -16.06 1.31 -24.25
C LYS A 5 -15.36 0.28 -23.36
N SER A 6 -14.68 -0.69 -24.00
CA SER A 6 -13.80 -1.58 -23.26
C SER A 6 -12.61 -0.79 -22.70
N CYS A 7 -12.29 -1.03 -21.42
CA CYS A 7 -11.16 -0.43 -20.76
C CYS A 7 -10.28 -1.51 -20.15
N VAL A 8 -8.98 -1.45 -20.42
CA VAL A 8 -7.97 -2.27 -19.75
C VAL A 8 -7.06 -1.36 -18.95
N LEU A 9 -6.95 -1.59 -17.65
CA LEU A 9 -6.05 -0.88 -16.77
C LEU A 9 -4.91 -1.80 -16.34
N ILE A 10 -3.69 -1.39 -16.56
CA ILE A 10 -2.49 -2.03 -16.00
C ILE A 10 -1.90 -1.07 -14.98
N SER A 11 -1.78 -1.52 -13.75
CA SER A 11 -1.27 -0.69 -12.67
C SER A 11 -0.51 -1.48 -11.60
N THR A 12 0.13 -0.77 -10.70
CA THR A 12 0.71 -1.33 -9.47
C THR A 12 -0.36 -1.45 -8.38
N SER A 13 0.04 -1.90 -7.18
CA SER A 13 -0.84 -1.97 -5.99
C SER A 13 -1.42 -0.63 -5.54
N LEU A 14 -0.99 0.50 -6.10
CA LEU A 14 -1.53 1.83 -5.77
C LEU A 14 -3.04 1.96 -5.99
N VAL A 15 -3.63 1.15 -6.85
CA VAL A 15 -5.09 1.16 -7.12
C VAL A 15 -5.88 0.21 -6.20
N GLU A 16 -5.22 -0.54 -5.32
CA GLU A 16 -5.89 -1.43 -4.36
C GLU A 16 -6.69 -0.62 -3.33
N ALA A 17 -6.24 0.59 -2.98
CA ALA A 17 -6.91 1.48 -2.07
C ALA A 17 -7.01 2.92 -2.61
N GLY A 18 -7.97 3.70 -2.12
CA GLY A 18 -8.08 5.14 -2.40
C GLY A 18 -8.61 5.52 -3.79
N VAL A 19 -8.97 4.57 -4.65
CA VAL A 19 -9.51 4.83 -5.98
C VAL A 19 -10.86 4.15 -6.16
N ASP A 20 -11.73 4.79 -6.93
CA ASP A 20 -13.07 4.29 -7.24
C ASP A 20 -13.09 3.69 -8.65
N LEU A 21 -12.79 2.40 -8.71
CA LEU A 21 -12.72 1.63 -9.95
C LEU A 21 -13.63 0.42 -9.85
N ASP A 22 -14.29 0.09 -10.96
CA ASP A 22 -15.15 -1.09 -11.09
C ASP A 22 -14.87 -1.77 -12.44
N PHE A 23 -14.51 -3.04 -12.39
CA PHE A 23 -14.19 -3.88 -13.54
C PHE A 23 -14.96 -5.19 -13.52
N ASN A 24 -15.28 -5.73 -14.69
CA ASN A 24 -15.92 -7.06 -14.79
C ASN A 24 -14.96 -8.18 -14.40
N SER A 25 -13.66 -8.01 -14.64
CA SER A 25 -12.65 -8.99 -14.29
C SER A 25 -11.39 -8.31 -13.77
N VAL A 26 -10.73 -8.94 -12.82
CA VAL A 26 -9.48 -8.48 -12.23
C VAL A 26 -8.44 -9.60 -12.32
N TYR A 27 -7.25 -9.24 -12.77
CA TYR A 27 -6.08 -10.11 -12.81
C TYR A 27 -5.07 -9.59 -11.80
N ARG A 28 -4.71 -10.41 -10.81
CA ARG A 28 -3.77 -10.05 -9.76
C ARG A 28 -2.60 -11.02 -9.72
N GLN A 29 -1.38 -10.52 -9.85
CA GLN A 29 -0.20 -11.32 -9.55
C GLN A 29 -0.25 -11.76 -8.09
N VAL A 30 0.18 -12.98 -7.80
CA VAL A 30 0.19 -13.53 -6.44
C VAL A 30 0.92 -12.60 -5.47
N ALA A 31 0.24 -12.25 -4.39
CA ALA A 31 0.69 -11.37 -3.32
C ALA A 31 0.13 -11.89 -1.99
N GLY A 32 0.15 -11.08 -0.92
CA GLY A 32 -0.58 -11.42 0.29
C GLY A 32 -2.09 -11.57 0.04
N VAL A 33 -2.75 -12.44 0.80
CA VAL A 33 -4.22 -12.65 0.71
C VAL A 33 -4.97 -11.32 0.88
N ASP A 34 -4.52 -10.47 1.79
CA ASP A 34 -5.04 -9.13 2.02
C ASP A 34 -4.99 -8.26 0.75
N SER A 35 -3.87 -8.24 0.05
CA SER A 35 -3.69 -7.50 -1.20
C SER A 35 -4.55 -8.08 -2.33
N VAL A 36 -4.66 -9.40 -2.43
CA VAL A 36 -5.52 -10.06 -3.42
C VAL A 36 -6.99 -9.72 -3.19
N ILE A 37 -7.46 -9.72 -1.94
CA ILE A 37 -8.83 -9.36 -1.58
C ILE A 37 -9.12 -7.88 -1.89
N GLN A 38 -8.16 -6.98 -1.63
CA GLN A 38 -8.31 -5.57 -1.99
C GLN A 38 -8.43 -5.35 -3.50
N ALA A 39 -7.64 -6.07 -4.29
CA ALA A 39 -7.76 -6.07 -5.74
C ALA A 39 -9.11 -6.67 -6.20
N ALA A 40 -9.54 -7.77 -5.56
CA ALA A 40 -10.82 -8.40 -5.82
C ALA A 40 -12.01 -7.44 -5.54
N GLY A 41 -11.88 -6.55 -4.56
CA GLY A 41 -12.84 -5.49 -4.28
C GLY A 41 -12.99 -4.44 -5.38
N ARG A 42 -12.25 -4.54 -6.49
CA ARG A 42 -12.41 -3.75 -7.73
C ARG A 42 -13.14 -4.53 -8.83
N CYS A 43 -13.49 -5.79 -8.58
CA CYS A 43 -14.25 -6.63 -9.49
C CYS A 43 -15.73 -6.59 -9.11
N ASN A 44 -16.58 -6.10 -10.02
CA ASN A 44 -18.01 -5.93 -9.79
C ASN A 44 -18.33 -5.21 -8.46
N ARG A 45 -17.58 -4.15 -8.20
CA ARG A 45 -17.68 -3.40 -6.94
C ARG A 45 -19.08 -2.83 -6.69
N GLU A 46 -19.76 -2.40 -7.74
CA GLU A 46 -21.11 -1.87 -7.67
C GLU A 46 -22.17 -2.98 -7.61
N GLY A 47 -21.78 -4.25 -7.75
CA GLY A 47 -22.70 -5.40 -7.67
C GLY A 47 -23.72 -5.47 -8.81
N ILE A 48 -23.45 -4.82 -9.95
CA ILE A 48 -24.37 -4.74 -11.09
C ILE A 48 -24.34 -6.03 -11.90
N GLU A 49 -23.15 -6.63 -12.03
CA GLU A 49 -22.97 -7.85 -12.80
C GLU A 49 -23.30 -9.10 -11.96
N LYS A 50 -23.70 -10.17 -12.65
CA LYS A 50 -23.87 -11.47 -12.00
C LYS A 50 -22.51 -12.02 -11.56
N LYS A 51 -22.49 -12.74 -10.44
CA LYS A 51 -21.28 -13.34 -9.86
C LYS A 51 -20.55 -14.24 -10.86
N GLU A 52 -21.27 -14.93 -11.72
CA GLU A 52 -20.70 -15.82 -12.74
C GLU A 52 -19.88 -15.07 -13.80
N ASN A 53 -20.24 -13.80 -14.05
CA ASN A 53 -19.55 -12.94 -15.03
C ASN A 53 -18.41 -12.14 -14.44
N SER A 54 -18.26 -12.15 -13.11
CA SER A 54 -17.30 -11.33 -12.37
C SER A 54 -16.23 -12.23 -11.78
N LYS A 55 -15.03 -12.20 -12.36
CA LYS A 55 -13.98 -13.16 -12.00
C LYS A 55 -12.69 -12.46 -11.61
N VAL A 56 -12.08 -12.97 -10.56
CA VAL A 56 -10.73 -12.58 -10.13
C VAL A 56 -9.78 -13.71 -10.45
N TYR A 57 -8.74 -13.40 -11.21
CA TYR A 57 -7.72 -14.36 -11.60
C TYR A 57 -6.43 -14.04 -10.86
N ILE A 58 -5.93 -15.03 -10.12
CA ILE A 58 -4.63 -14.95 -9.47
C ILE A 58 -3.63 -15.68 -10.36
N PHE A 59 -2.53 -15.02 -10.71
CA PHE A 59 -1.50 -15.59 -11.56
C PHE A 59 -0.12 -15.40 -10.95
N ASP A 60 0.83 -16.24 -11.36
CA ASP A 60 2.24 -16.11 -11.04
C ASP A 60 3.06 -16.05 -12.32
N ILE A 61 4.14 -15.28 -12.31
CA ILE A 61 5.03 -15.15 -13.46
C ILE A 61 6.35 -15.82 -13.09
N ASN A 62 6.64 -16.92 -13.79
CA ASN A 62 7.88 -17.66 -13.59
C ASN A 62 9.10 -16.76 -13.86
N GLY A 63 10.06 -16.77 -12.96
CA GLY A 63 11.29 -15.98 -13.07
C GLY A 63 11.16 -14.50 -12.67
N MET A 64 9.98 -14.00 -12.36
CA MET A 64 9.81 -12.65 -11.85
C MET A 64 10.09 -12.58 -10.35
N LYS A 65 10.92 -11.62 -9.95
CA LYS A 65 11.18 -11.40 -8.52
C LYS A 65 9.95 -10.83 -7.84
N THR A 66 9.65 -11.35 -6.66
CA THR A 66 8.61 -10.78 -5.80
C THR A 66 9.01 -9.35 -5.38
N VAL A 67 8.02 -8.49 -5.18
CA VAL A 67 8.25 -7.15 -4.66
C VAL A 67 9.04 -7.24 -3.34
N PRO A 68 10.10 -6.45 -3.17
CA PRO A 68 10.87 -6.43 -1.92
C PRO A 68 9.95 -6.28 -0.69
N GLY A 69 10.19 -7.10 0.34
CA GLY A 69 9.39 -7.11 1.57
C GLY A 69 8.06 -7.89 1.49
N GLN A 70 7.64 -8.40 0.32
CA GLN A 70 6.39 -9.15 0.15
C GLN A 70 6.59 -10.65 -0.14
N SER A 71 7.82 -11.15 -0.11
CA SER A 71 8.12 -12.55 -0.43
C SER A 71 7.45 -13.54 0.54
N LEU A 72 7.43 -13.24 1.82
CA LEU A 72 6.79 -14.06 2.84
C LEU A 72 5.28 -14.17 2.60
N GLN A 73 4.60 -13.03 2.40
CA GLN A 73 3.17 -12.96 2.15
C GLN A 73 2.79 -13.78 0.90
N SER A 74 3.52 -13.58 -0.20
CA SER A 74 3.31 -14.33 -1.43
C SER A 74 3.53 -15.83 -1.27
N SER A 75 4.54 -16.23 -0.49
CA SER A 75 4.81 -17.65 -0.23
C SER A 75 3.72 -18.30 0.60
N ILE A 76 3.21 -17.60 1.62
CA ILE A 76 2.08 -18.10 2.43
C ILE A 76 0.84 -18.25 1.55
N THR A 77 0.54 -17.25 0.72
CA THR A 77 -0.62 -17.28 -0.20
C THR A 77 -0.51 -18.44 -1.18
N LYS A 78 0.67 -18.69 -1.78
CA LYS A 78 0.90 -19.83 -2.68
C LYS A 78 0.63 -21.18 -1.98
N GLY A 79 1.03 -21.32 -0.73
CA GLY A 79 0.71 -22.52 0.06
C GLY A 79 -0.80 -22.66 0.30
N LEU A 80 -1.48 -21.58 0.65
CA LEU A 80 -2.93 -21.60 0.90
C LEU A 80 -3.75 -21.88 -0.37
N LEU A 81 -3.31 -21.44 -1.54
CA LEU A 81 -3.98 -21.75 -2.81
C LEU A 81 -3.95 -23.25 -3.17
N GLN A 82 -3.13 -24.05 -2.52
CA GLN A 82 -3.15 -25.51 -2.67
C GLN A 82 -4.27 -26.15 -1.84
N ASP A 83 -4.60 -25.55 -0.70
CA ASP A 83 -5.55 -26.09 0.27
C ASP A 83 -6.95 -25.49 0.10
N TYR A 84 -7.05 -24.24 -0.38
CA TYR A 84 -8.28 -23.47 -0.48
C TYR A 84 -8.57 -23.06 -1.92
N HIS A 85 -9.74 -23.45 -2.44
CA HIS A 85 -10.21 -23.00 -3.76
C HIS A 85 -10.67 -21.54 -3.77
N ASP A 86 -11.13 -21.05 -2.63
CA ASP A 86 -11.58 -19.66 -2.44
C ASP A 86 -10.81 -19.00 -1.30
N ILE A 87 -9.90 -18.11 -1.65
CA ILE A 87 -9.09 -17.39 -0.68
C ILE A 87 -9.86 -16.27 0.03
N SER A 88 -11.07 -15.94 -0.42
CA SER A 88 -11.95 -15.00 0.28
C SER A 88 -12.69 -15.66 1.45
N ASN A 89 -12.59 -16.97 1.61
CA ASN A 89 -13.13 -17.70 2.74
C ASN A 89 -12.49 -17.24 4.05
N LEU A 90 -13.31 -17.04 5.06
CA LEU A 90 -12.87 -16.57 6.38
C LEU A 90 -11.82 -17.49 7.03
N GLU A 91 -11.93 -18.80 6.80
CA GLU A 91 -10.95 -19.77 7.31
C GLU A 91 -9.57 -19.56 6.65
N CYS A 92 -9.54 -19.36 5.32
CA CYS A 92 -8.32 -19.09 4.59
C CYS A 92 -7.68 -17.77 5.06
N ILE A 93 -8.47 -16.71 5.21
CA ILE A 93 -8.01 -15.42 5.72
C ILE A 93 -7.42 -15.56 7.13
N THR A 94 -8.11 -16.28 8.00
CA THR A 94 -7.67 -16.51 9.37
C THR A 94 -6.34 -17.28 9.40
N GLU A 95 -6.23 -18.34 8.61
CA GLU A 95 -5.02 -19.13 8.51
C GLU A 95 -3.84 -18.33 7.92
N TYR A 96 -4.13 -17.46 6.92
CA TYR A 96 -3.13 -16.54 6.38
C TYR A 96 -2.51 -15.65 7.45
N PHE A 97 -3.34 -14.95 8.22
CA PHE A 97 -2.84 -14.05 9.26
C PHE A 97 -2.16 -14.81 10.40
N LYS A 98 -2.67 -15.98 10.77
CA LYS A 98 -2.03 -16.84 11.77
C LYS A 98 -0.60 -17.24 11.35
N ARG A 99 -0.42 -17.69 10.10
CA ARG A 99 0.92 -18.01 9.55
C ARG A 99 1.79 -16.76 9.47
N LEU A 100 1.25 -15.65 8.97
CA LEU A 100 2.00 -14.41 8.82
C LEU A 100 2.52 -13.89 10.16
N TYR A 101 1.68 -13.86 11.19
CA TYR A 101 2.07 -13.39 12.52
C TYR A 101 3.03 -14.38 13.21
N HIS A 102 2.84 -15.67 13.02
CA HIS A 102 3.78 -16.67 13.54
C HIS A 102 5.19 -16.49 12.94
N PHE A 103 5.31 -16.34 11.63
CA PHE A 103 6.61 -16.09 10.99
C PHE A 103 7.23 -14.74 11.36
N ARG A 104 6.43 -13.78 11.74
CA ARG A 104 6.88 -12.44 12.16
C ARG A 104 6.90 -12.24 13.67
N GLU A 105 6.73 -13.27 14.45
CA GLU A 105 6.62 -13.17 15.92
C GLU A 105 7.79 -12.38 16.53
N ASN A 106 9.01 -12.63 16.08
CA ASN A 106 10.20 -11.92 16.55
C ASN A 106 10.31 -10.46 16.02
N ASP A 107 9.48 -10.09 15.04
CA ASP A 107 9.43 -8.74 14.48
C ASP A 107 8.34 -7.91 15.11
N LEU A 108 7.40 -8.53 15.81
CA LEU A 108 6.34 -7.82 16.52
C LEU A 108 6.96 -7.11 17.73
N ASP A 109 6.63 -5.83 17.86
CA ASP A 109 7.11 -4.98 18.94
C ASP A 109 8.65 -4.90 19.11
N LYS A 110 9.40 -4.98 18.01
CA LYS A 110 10.87 -4.84 18.01
C LYS A 110 11.37 -3.62 18.79
N LYS A 111 10.59 -2.55 18.79
CA LYS A 111 10.92 -1.28 19.46
C LYS A 111 10.45 -1.27 20.93
N ASN A 112 9.90 -2.39 21.41
CA ASN A 112 9.37 -2.52 22.78
C ASN A 112 8.36 -1.44 23.15
N ILE A 113 7.45 -1.13 22.23
CA ILE A 113 6.39 -0.11 22.44
C ILE A 113 5.43 -0.56 23.53
N ILE A 114 5.04 -1.85 23.52
CA ILE A 114 4.14 -2.41 24.56
C ILE A 114 4.81 -2.33 25.93
N GLY A 115 6.13 -2.52 26.01
CA GLY A 115 6.89 -2.39 27.25
C GLY A 115 6.83 -0.99 27.86
N GLU A 116 6.75 0.07 27.03
CA GLU A 116 6.67 1.45 27.50
C GLU A 116 5.31 1.78 28.15
N PHE A 117 4.28 0.96 27.90
CA PHE A 117 2.94 1.10 28.51
C PHE A 117 2.71 0.13 29.68
N LYS A 118 3.65 -0.80 29.94
CA LYS A 118 3.56 -1.70 31.10
C LYS A 118 3.87 -0.93 32.39
N ASP A 119 3.37 -1.47 33.50
CA ASP A 119 3.66 -0.98 34.85
C ASP A 119 3.24 0.49 35.08
N TRP A 120 2.18 0.97 34.42
CA TRP A 120 1.62 2.33 34.55
C TRP A 120 2.59 3.45 34.18
N LYS A 121 3.64 3.15 33.40
CA LYS A 121 4.66 4.15 33.03
C LYS A 121 4.16 5.18 32.02
N TYR A 122 3.31 4.76 31.08
CA TYR A 122 2.71 5.62 30.03
C TYR A 122 3.70 6.61 29.37
N ASN A 123 4.82 6.11 28.92
CA ASN A 123 5.90 6.90 28.34
C ASN A 123 5.55 7.38 26.92
N PHE A 124 4.54 8.25 26.79
CA PHE A 124 4.03 8.72 25.48
C PHE A 124 5.10 9.40 24.64
N GLU A 125 6.00 10.18 25.23
CA GLU A 125 7.10 10.84 24.52
C GLU A 125 8.02 9.81 23.87
N THR A 126 8.52 8.86 24.65
CA THR A 126 9.36 7.75 24.16
C THR A 126 8.67 6.92 23.08
N VAL A 127 7.37 6.65 23.24
CA VAL A 127 6.58 5.93 22.24
C VAL A 127 6.47 6.75 20.94
N SER A 128 6.23 8.07 21.05
CA SER A 128 6.16 8.97 19.89
C SER A 128 7.48 9.01 19.12
N GLU A 129 8.61 8.96 19.81
CA GLU A 129 9.94 8.91 19.19
C GLU A 129 10.26 7.54 18.57
N LYS A 130 9.83 6.46 19.19
CA LYS A 130 10.07 5.10 18.72
C LYS A 130 9.11 4.65 17.62
N PHE A 131 7.84 5.06 17.70
CA PHE A 131 6.79 4.60 16.79
C PHE A 131 6.68 5.51 15.56
N HIS A 132 7.16 5.03 14.45
CA HIS A 132 6.92 5.62 13.13
C HIS A 132 6.15 4.62 12.29
N LEU A 133 4.95 4.97 11.84
CA LEU A 133 4.14 4.13 10.95
C LEU A 133 4.84 3.93 9.60
N ILE A 134 5.55 4.96 9.14
CA ILE A 134 6.40 4.95 7.96
C ILE A 134 7.78 5.42 8.44
N GLU A 135 8.78 4.57 8.32
CA GLU A 135 10.16 4.98 8.57
C GLU A 135 10.64 5.81 7.38
N GLU A 136 10.50 7.12 7.49
CA GLU A 136 10.93 8.06 6.46
C GLU A 136 12.45 8.27 6.54
N ASN A 137 13.20 7.38 5.91
CA ASN A 137 14.61 7.66 5.60
C ASN A 137 14.70 8.45 4.27
N THR A 138 13.86 9.48 4.16
CA THR A 138 13.75 10.30 2.96
C THR A 138 13.91 11.76 3.29
N ARG A 139 14.36 12.53 2.30
CA ARG A 139 14.31 13.99 2.33
C ARG A 139 13.45 14.52 1.19
N ILE A 140 12.77 15.60 1.46
CA ILE A 140 11.96 16.29 0.45
C ILE A 140 12.87 17.19 -0.36
N VAL A 141 12.87 17.03 -1.68
CA VAL A 141 13.62 17.85 -2.62
C VAL A 141 12.66 18.59 -3.53
N PHE A 142 12.78 19.91 -3.53
CA PHE A 142 12.02 20.78 -4.44
C PHE A 142 12.70 20.80 -5.81
N ILE A 143 11.93 20.55 -6.87
CA ILE A 143 12.45 20.46 -8.25
C ILE A 143 11.84 21.56 -9.12
N PRO A 144 12.52 22.68 -9.33
CA PRO A 144 12.02 23.81 -10.12
C PRO A 144 12.25 23.61 -11.62
N ILE A 145 11.54 22.68 -12.26
CA ILE A 145 11.62 22.45 -13.70
C ILE A 145 10.72 23.44 -14.45
N GLU A 146 9.47 23.55 -14.02
CA GLU A 146 8.46 24.40 -14.64
C GLU A 146 8.65 25.87 -14.26
N GLN A 147 8.15 26.80 -15.11
CA GLN A 147 8.29 28.22 -14.85
C GLN A 147 7.65 28.62 -13.52
N GLU A 148 6.46 28.12 -13.24
CA GLU A 148 5.74 28.39 -11.99
C GLU A 148 6.54 27.94 -10.75
N ALA A 149 7.24 26.81 -10.83
CA ALA A 149 8.09 26.34 -9.75
C ALA A 149 9.32 27.24 -9.55
N LYS A 150 9.89 27.78 -10.64
CA LYS A 150 11.02 28.73 -10.58
C LYS A 150 10.60 30.06 -9.96
N ASP A 151 9.43 30.57 -10.35
CA ASP A 151 8.86 31.79 -9.80
C ASP A 151 8.57 31.64 -8.31
N LEU A 152 7.99 30.50 -7.92
CA LEU A 152 7.75 30.18 -6.52
C LEU A 152 9.06 30.07 -5.70
N LEU A 153 10.11 29.47 -6.27
CA LEU A 153 11.43 29.43 -5.63
C LEU A 153 12.00 30.84 -5.41
N PHE A 154 11.82 31.72 -6.39
CA PHE A 154 12.23 33.12 -6.28
C PHE A 154 11.43 33.85 -5.17
N GLU A 155 10.10 33.64 -5.09
CA GLU A 155 9.28 34.19 -4.03
C GLU A 155 9.73 33.68 -2.64
N ILE A 156 9.97 32.38 -2.49
CA ILE A 156 10.43 31.79 -1.22
C ILE A 156 11.77 32.37 -0.79
N LYS A 157 12.72 32.56 -1.72
CA LYS A 157 14.02 33.15 -1.43
C LYS A 157 13.94 34.60 -0.98
N ASN A 158 13.05 35.40 -1.57
CA ASN A 158 12.96 36.82 -1.30
C ASN A 158 12.00 37.16 -0.13
N GLN A 159 10.94 36.40 0.06
CA GLN A 159 9.87 36.68 1.03
C GLN A 159 9.80 35.68 2.19
N GLY A 160 10.69 34.68 2.19
CA GLY A 160 10.76 33.64 3.22
C GLY A 160 9.69 32.56 3.13
N TYR A 161 9.74 31.64 4.09
CA TYR A 161 8.87 30.49 4.17
C TYR A 161 7.49 30.88 4.71
N GLY A 162 6.48 30.94 3.85
CA GLY A 162 5.08 31.15 4.25
C GLY A 162 4.24 29.88 4.06
N LYS A 163 3.26 29.64 4.94
CA LYS A 163 2.41 28.42 4.88
C LYS A 163 1.79 28.18 3.50
N ALA A 164 1.26 29.26 2.86
CA ALA A 164 0.66 29.18 1.53
C ALA A 164 1.69 28.83 0.46
N ARG A 165 2.89 29.43 0.51
CA ARG A 165 3.99 29.16 -0.42
C ARG A 165 4.52 27.73 -0.26
N MET A 166 4.68 27.26 0.96
CA MET A 166 5.12 25.89 1.21
C MET A 166 4.09 24.85 0.76
N ARG A 167 2.79 25.15 0.89
CA ARG A 167 1.74 24.29 0.34
C ARG A 167 1.78 24.21 -1.19
N LYS A 168 2.08 25.31 -1.87
CA LYS A 168 2.30 25.30 -3.33
C LYS A 168 3.58 24.57 -3.68
N ALA A 169 4.66 24.79 -2.93
CA ALA A 169 5.95 24.14 -3.16
C ALA A 169 5.87 22.61 -3.06
N SER A 170 5.01 22.05 -2.21
CA SER A 170 4.86 20.61 -2.07
C SER A 170 4.41 19.90 -3.36
N GLN A 171 3.76 20.59 -4.28
CA GLN A 171 3.36 20.06 -5.60
C GLN A 171 4.56 19.81 -6.53
N TYR A 172 5.68 20.48 -6.28
CA TYR A 172 6.91 20.39 -7.05
C TYR A 172 8.02 19.65 -6.27
N CYS A 173 7.65 18.94 -5.22
CA CYS A 173 8.58 18.20 -4.38
C CYS A 173 8.52 16.71 -4.67
N VAL A 174 9.66 16.05 -4.57
CA VAL A 174 9.78 14.59 -4.55
C VAL A 174 10.52 14.16 -3.28
N GLN A 175 10.18 12.99 -2.79
CA GLN A 175 10.91 12.35 -1.70
C GLN A 175 12.04 11.50 -2.28
N ILE A 176 13.25 11.69 -1.81
CA ILE A 176 14.41 10.87 -2.18
C ILE A 176 14.96 10.18 -0.93
N TYR A 177 15.37 8.93 -1.09
CA TYR A 177 15.99 8.20 0.00
C TYR A 177 17.35 8.83 0.37
N ASN A 178 17.64 8.92 1.66
CA ASN A 178 18.97 9.22 2.15
C ASN A 178 19.88 8.03 1.80
N GLN A 179 20.97 8.29 1.10
CA GLN A 179 22.01 7.31 0.85
C GLN A 179 22.91 7.14 2.06
#